data_c587dae8d8d5a5f80de15d96698aebff
#
_entry.id   c587dae8d8d5a5f80de15d96698aebff
#
_cell.length_a   1.000
_cell.length_b   1.000
_cell.length_c   1.000
_cell.angle_alpha   90.00
_cell.angle_beta   90.00
_cell.angle_gamma   90.00
#
_symmetry.space_group_name_H-M   'P 1'
#
loop_
_entity.id
_entity.type
_entity.pdbx_description
1 polymer ?
#
loop_
_entity_poly.entity_id
_entity_poly.type
_entity_poly.pdbx_seq_one_letter_code
_entity_poly.pdbx_strand_id
1 'polypeptide(L)'
;RLMPLMILETHAHADHLSGAQVLKEHYPSAQIGVGNKISLVQETFKEFFDLPVDFPTDGSQFDRLFDDREIVRAGSLQFEVIFTPGHTPACTTFRFDDAIFTGDTMFMPDFGTGRCDFPAGSAGDLYDSITTRLFCLPDETRVFVGHDYQPGGRALQYETTIGEQKRHNIQ
;
A
#
# COMPACT_ATOMS: atom_id res chain seq x y z
N ARG A 1 4.39 -26.88 -6.92
CA ARG A 1 4.99 -25.56 -7.15
C ARG A 1 3.88 -24.54 -7.05
N LEU A 2 4.02 -23.52 -6.19
CA LEU A 2 3.06 -22.42 -6.11
C LEU A 2 3.25 -21.50 -7.34
N MET A 3 2.12 -21.00 -7.85
CA MET A 3 2.10 -20.04 -8.96
C MET A 3 1.42 -18.77 -8.45
N PRO A 4 2.02 -17.58 -8.62
CA PRO A 4 1.39 -16.33 -8.26
C PRO A 4 0.16 -16.08 -9.14
N LEU A 5 -0.95 -15.69 -8.52
CA LEU A 5 -2.19 -15.33 -9.19
C LEU A 5 -2.33 -13.82 -9.35
N MET A 6 -1.82 -13.08 -8.35
CA MET A 6 -1.90 -11.62 -8.32
C MET A 6 -0.60 -11.03 -7.78
N ILE A 7 -0.28 -9.84 -8.23
CA ILE A 7 0.74 -8.93 -7.75
C ILE A 7 -0.02 -7.71 -7.26
N LEU A 8 0.08 -7.39 -5.97
CA LEU A 8 -0.70 -6.33 -5.34
C LEU A 8 0.19 -5.13 -5.05
N GLU A 9 -0.18 -3.98 -5.59
CA GLU A 9 0.52 -2.72 -5.37
C GLU A 9 -0.23 -1.89 -4.32
N THR A 10 0.45 -1.54 -3.25
CA THR A 10 -0.13 -0.70 -2.20
C THR A 10 -0.28 0.75 -2.62
N HIS A 11 0.64 1.24 -3.46
CA HIS A 11 0.64 2.59 -4.01
C HIS A 11 1.64 2.75 -5.17
N ALA A 12 1.67 3.91 -5.80
CA ALA A 12 2.48 4.17 -6.98
C ALA A 12 3.69 5.06 -6.69
N HIS A 13 4.72 4.51 -6.05
CA HIS A 13 6.06 5.07 -6.03
C HIS A 13 7.03 4.13 -6.74
N ALA A 14 8.17 4.66 -7.22
CA ALA A 14 9.09 3.92 -8.08
C ALA A 14 9.68 2.65 -7.44
N ASP A 15 9.88 2.66 -6.14
CA ASP A 15 10.39 1.54 -5.36
C ASP A 15 9.35 0.43 -5.12
N HIS A 16 8.07 0.70 -5.37
CA HIS A 16 6.99 -0.29 -5.30
C HIS A 16 6.62 -0.86 -6.68
N LEU A 17 6.53 -0.01 -7.71
CA LEU A 17 6.10 -0.43 -9.05
C LEU A 17 7.15 -1.20 -9.84
N SER A 18 8.43 -0.98 -9.58
CA SER A 18 9.52 -1.61 -10.32
C SER A 18 9.52 -3.15 -10.20
N GLY A 19 9.13 -3.69 -9.05
CA GLY A 19 9.04 -5.12 -8.81
C GLY A 19 7.90 -5.80 -9.56
N ALA A 20 6.76 -5.15 -9.72
CA ALA A 20 5.58 -5.72 -10.36
C ALA A 20 5.84 -6.10 -11.82
N GLN A 21 6.49 -5.23 -12.59
CA GLN A 21 6.78 -5.51 -14.00
C GLN A 21 7.74 -6.70 -14.15
N VAL A 22 8.80 -6.76 -13.35
CA VAL A 22 9.73 -7.90 -13.35
C VAL A 22 9.02 -9.20 -12.99
N LEU A 23 8.13 -9.17 -11.99
CA LEU A 23 7.33 -10.34 -11.63
C LEU A 23 6.35 -10.73 -12.75
N LYS A 24 5.74 -9.77 -13.42
CA LYS A 24 4.83 -10.00 -14.55
C LYS A 24 5.54 -10.65 -15.74
N GLU A 25 6.78 -10.27 -16.03
CA GLU A 25 7.60 -10.94 -17.07
C GLU A 25 7.81 -12.42 -16.76
N HIS A 26 8.07 -12.76 -15.49
CA HIS A 26 8.28 -14.15 -15.07
C HIS A 26 6.96 -14.94 -14.92
N TYR A 27 5.87 -14.25 -14.60
CA TYR A 27 4.55 -14.83 -14.36
C TYR A 27 3.47 -14.07 -15.17
N PRO A 28 3.44 -14.22 -16.49
CA PRO A 28 2.56 -13.42 -17.38
C PRO A 28 1.06 -13.55 -17.07
N SER A 29 0.65 -14.66 -16.45
CA SER A 29 -0.75 -14.89 -16.05
C SER A 29 -1.15 -14.22 -14.74
N ALA A 30 -0.18 -13.76 -13.92
CA ALA A 30 -0.49 -13.04 -12.70
C ALA A 30 -1.06 -11.65 -13.02
N GLN A 31 -2.16 -11.27 -12.36
CA GLN A 31 -2.76 -9.94 -12.51
C GLN A 31 -2.05 -8.93 -11.61
N ILE A 32 -1.70 -7.76 -12.14
CA ILE A 32 -1.24 -6.62 -11.34
C ILE A 32 -2.48 -5.83 -10.92
N GLY A 33 -2.70 -5.69 -9.62
CA GLY A 33 -3.83 -4.96 -9.05
C GLY A 33 -3.42 -3.82 -8.13
N VAL A 34 -4.17 -2.71 -8.18
CA VAL A 34 -3.95 -1.50 -7.38
C VAL A 34 -5.30 -0.88 -7.00
N GLY A 35 -5.36 -0.03 -5.98
CA GLY A 35 -6.55 0.75 -5.65
C GLY A 35 -6.97 1.69 -6.79
N ASN A 36 -8.28 1.83 -7.05
CA ASN A 36 -8.81 2.61 -8.18
C ASN A 36 -8.47 4.12 -8.10
N LYS A 37 -8.04 4.61 -6.93
CA LYS A 37 -7.56 5.99 -6.76
C LYS A 37 -6.21 6.25 -7.41
N ILE A 38 -5.61 5.25 -8.03
CA ILE A 38 -4.37 5.40 -8.80
C ILE A 38 -4.48 6.50 -9.88
N SER A 39 -5.66 6.69 -10.46
CA SER A 39 -5.90 7.77 -11.42
C SER A 39 -5.54 9.14 -10.89
N LEU A 40 -5.83 9.43 -9.62
CA LEU A 40 -5.48 10.71 -8.97
C LEU A 40 -3.96 10.92 -8.90
N VAL A 41 -3.22 9.84 -8.59
CA VAL A 41 -1.75 9.88 -8.56
C VAL A 41 -1.19 10.07 -9.96
N GLN A 42 -1.73 9.36 -10.95
CA GLN A 42 -1.31 9.47 -12.34
C GLN A 42 -1.56 10.87 -12.91
N GLU A 43 -2.71 11.49 -12.62
CA GLU A 43 -3.01 12.87 -13.01
C GLU A 43 -2.01 13.85 -12.37
N THR A 44 -1.78 13.73 -11.06
CA THR A 44 -0.83 14.56 -10.33
C THR A 44 0.59 14.42 -10.87
N PHE A 45 1.03 13.19 -11.12
CA PHE A 45 2.38 12.92 -11.64
C PHE A 45 2.53 13.33 -13.09
N LYS A 46 1.47 13.22 -13.89
CA LYS A 46 1.46 13.71 -15.28
C LYS A 46 1.79 15.20 -15.35
N GLU A 47 1.18 16.01 -14.49
CA GLU A 47 1.48 17.43 -14.38
C GLU A 47 2.89 17.68 -13.81
N PHE A 48 3.22 17.01 -12.68
CA PHE A 48 4.46 17.26 -11.95
C PHE A 48 5.72 16.89 -12.75
N PHE A 49 5.66 15.82 -13.55
CA PHE A 49 6.78 15.32 -14.35
C PHE A 49 6.70 15.73 -15.84
N ASP A 50 5.74 16.58 -16.20
CA ASP A 50 5.50 17.03 -17.60
C ASP A 50 5.45 15.83 -18.57
N LEU A 51 4.66 14.80 -18.20
CA LEU A 51 4.53 13.59 -19.00
C LEU A 51 3.76 13.88 -20.29
N PRO A 52 3.94 13.06 -21.36
CA PRO A 52 3.25 13.23 -22.64
C PRO A 52 1.74 13.42 -22.48
N VAL A 53 1.14 14.25 -23.35
CA VAL A 53 -0.30 14.54 -23.30
C VAL A 53 -1.16 13.29 -23.41
N ASP A 54 -0.70 12.31 -24.16
CA ASP A 54 -1.35 11.00 -24.37
C ASP A 54 -1.02 9.97 -23.29
N PHE A 55 -0.25 10.34 -22.23
CA PHE A 55 -0.03 9.43 -21.09
C PHE A 55 -1.36 9.16 -20.38
N PRO A 56 -1.80 7.90 -20.31
CA PRO A 56 -3.10 7.54 -19.72
C PRO A 56 -3.06 7.67 -18.19
N THR A 57 -4.11 8.28 -17.64
CA THR A 57 -4.30 8.51 -16.19
C THR A 57 -5.53 7.81 -15.64
N ASP A 58 -5.96 6.75 -16.30
CA ASP A 58 -7.17 5.99 -16.00
C ASP A 58 -6.91 4.63 -15.33
N GLY A 59 -5.64 4.37 -14.98
CA GLY A 59 -5.24 3.08 -14.39
C GLY A 59 -5.14 1.92 -15.38
N SER A 60 -5.27 2.17 -16.69
CA SER A 60 -5.24 1.13 -17.74
C SER A 60 -3.92 0.33 -17.83
N GLN A 61 -2.87 0.78 -17.14
CA GLN A 61 -1.59 0.05 -17.01
C GLN A 61 -1.68 -1.14 -16.03
N PHE A 62 -2.74 -1.22 -15.24
CA PHE A 62 -2.98 -2.29 -14.28
C PHE A 62 -4.05 -3.24 -14.80
N ASP A 63 -3.90 -4.54 -14.51
CA ASP A 63 -4.89 -5.54 -14.93
C ASP A 63 -6.19 -5.44 -14.11
N ARG A 64 -6.09 -4.90 -12.87
CA ARG A 64 -7.24 -4.76 -11.98
C ARG A 64 -7.14 -3.50 -11.11
N LEU A 65 -8.27 -2.78 -11.04
CA LEU A 65 -8.47 -1.67 -10.11
C LEU A 65 -9.44 -2.13 -9.01
N PHE A 66 -9.06 -1.93 -7.75
CA PHE A 66 -9.86 -2.33 -6.59
C PHE A 66 -10.64 -1.15 -6.03
N ASP A 67 -11.85 -1.45 -5.53
CA ASP A 67 -12.64 -0.53 -4.73
C ASP A 67 -12.34 -0.64 -3.23
N ASP A 68 -12.61 0.45 -2.47
CA ASP A 68 -12.49 0.42 -1.02
C ASP A 68 -13.46 -0.62 -0.42
N ARG A 69 -12.98 -1.40 0.53
CA ARG A 69 -13.72 -2.50 1.20
C ARG A 69 -14.12 -3.65 0.28
N GLU A 70 -13.57 -3.71 -0.91
CA GLU A 70 -13.76 -4.86 -1.79
C GLU A 70 -13.17 -6.12 -1.15
N ILE A 71 -13.94 -7.21 -1.20
CA ILE A 71 -13.47 -8.55 -0.84
C ILE A 71 -13.10 -9.29 -2.12
N VAL A 72 -11.81 -9.53 -2.28
CA VAL A 72 -11.24 -10.15 -3.48
C VAL A 72 -10.91 -11.61 -3.21
N ARG A 73 -11.23 -12.49 -4.17
CA ARG A 73 -10.84 -13.89 -4.13
C ARG A 73 -9.78 -14.18 -5.19
N ALA A 74 -8.69 -14.79 -4.75
CA ALA A 74 -7.58 -15.23 -5.59
C ALA A 74 -7.26 -16.71 -5.29
N GLY A 75 -7.80 -17.62 -6.09
CA GLY A 75 -7.73 -19.06 -5.82
C GLY A 75 -8.45 -19.43 -4.52
N SER A 76 -7.72 -20.02 -3.57
CA SER A 76 -8.22 -20.36 -2.22
C SER A 76 -8.08 -19.20 -1.21
N LEU A 77 -7.39 -18.13 -1.58
CA LEU A 77 -7.19 -16.98 -0.72
C LEU A 77 -8.31 -15.95 -0.91
N GLN A 78 -8.57 -15.22 0.16
CA GLN A 78 -9.46 -14.05 0.15
C GLN A 78 -8.77 -12.93 0.89
N PHE A 79 -8.94 -11.69 0.40
CA PHE A 79 -8.43 -10.50 1.08
C PHE A 79 -9.40 -9.33 0.96
N GLU A 80 -9.32 -8.43 1.92
CA GLU A 80 -10.04 -7.16 1.95
C GLU A 80 -9.12 -6.04 1.49
N VAL A 81 -9.64 -5.13 0.69
CA VAL A 81 -8.99 -3.91 0.25
C VAL A 81 -9.41 -2.77 1.18
N ILE A 82 -8.47 -2.12 1.84
CA ILE A 82 -8.71 -1.00 2.74
C ILE A 82 -7.96 0.21 2.21
N PHE A 83 -8.70 1.23 1.74
CA PHE A 83 -8.04 2.47 1.33
C PHE A 83 -7.49 3.21 2.55
N THR A 84 -6.22 3.56 2.48
CA THR A 84 -5.48 4.27 3.54
C THR A 84 -4.75 5.48 2.97
N PRO A 85 -5.50 6.47 2.40
CA PRO A 85 -4.89 7.66 1.82
C PRO A 85 -4.10 8.45 2.86
N GLY A 86 -3.14 9.24 2.36
CA GLY A 86 -2.34 10.16 3.15
C GLY A 86 -0.91 10.27 2.67
N HIS A 87 -0.13 9.21 2.66
CA HIS A 87 1.18 9.19 2.00
C HIS A 87 1.04 9.47 0.49
N THR A 88 0.12 8.76 -0.17
CA THR A 88 -0.47 9.15 -1.46
C THR A 88 -2.00 9.07 -1.37
N PRO A 89 -2.77 9.72 -2.26
CA PRO A 89 -4.21 9.59 -2.29
C PRO A 89 -4.71 8.19 -2.65
N ALA A 90 -3.84 7.35 -3.24
CA ALA A 90 -4.16 5.99 -3.69
C ALA A 90 -3.64 4.89 -2.76
N CYS A 91 -3.04 5.23 -1.62
CA CYS A 91 -2.53 4.23 -0.69
C CYS A 91 -3.61 3.24 -0.27
N THR A 92 -3.23 1.98 -0.29
CA THR A 92 -4.11 0.85 -0.02
C THR A 92 -3.40 -0.14 0.90
N THR A 93 -4.08 -0.53 1.96
CA THR A 93 -3.70 -1.65 2.82
C THR A 93 -4.46 -2.90 2.40
N PHE A 94 -3.78 -4.02 2.26
CA PHE A 94 -4.41 -5.31 1.97
C PHE A 94 -4.49 -6.15 3.24
N ARG A 95 -5.69 -6.66 3.55
CA ARG A 95 -5.92 -7.50 4.74
C ARG A 95 -6.18 -8.95 4.33
N PHE A 96 -5.35 -9.85 4.84
CA PHE A 96 -5.47 -11.29 4.70
C PHE A 96 -5.67 -11.91 6.10
N ASP A 97 -6.88 -12.36 6.39
CA ASP A 97 -7.22 -13.01 7.65
C ASP A 97 -6.73 -12.21 8.90
N ASP A 98 -5.66 -12.67 9.55
CA ASP A 98 -5.04 -12.07 10.73
C ASP A 98 -3.92 -11.05 10.43
N ALA A 99 -3.64 -10.77 9.16
CA ALA A 99 -2.52 -9.94 8.73
C ALA A 99 -2.92 -8.79 7.81
N ILE A 100 -2.23 -7.64 7.94
CA ILE A 100 -2.34 -6.51 7.02
C ILE A 100 -0.98 -6.15 6.42
N PHE A 101 -1.00 -5.68 5.17
CA PHE A 101 0.16 -5.17 4.42
C PHE A 101 -0.08 -3.70 4.14
N THR A 102 0.65 -2.83 4.84
CA THR A 102 0.34 -1.39 4.94
C THR A 102 1.06 -0.54 3.89
N GLY A 103 2.03 -1.10 3.16
CA GLY A 103 2.92 -0.27 2.34
C GLY A 103 3.49 0.88 3.17
N ASP A 104 3.40 2.10 2.63
CA ASP A 104 3.93 3.30 3.28
C ASP A 104 2.90 4.08 4.12
N THR A 105 1.77 3.46 4.41
CA THR A 105 0.81 4.04 5.36
C THR A 105 1.38 4.02 6.79
N MET A 106 2.02 2.93 7.18
CA MET A 106 2.54 2.73 8.54
C MET A 106 3.79 1.86 8.51
N PHE A 107 4.83 2.28 9.23
CA PHE A 107 6.11 1.59 9.38
C PHE A 107 6.26 0.92 10.75
N MET A 108 7.48 0.51 11.08
CA MET A 108 7.76 0.01 12.43
C MET A 108 7.48 1.11 13.47
N PRO A 109 7.02 0.76 14.69
CA PRO A 109 6.60 1.73 15.69
C PRO A 109 7.64 2.82 16.00
N ASP A 110 8.92 2.49 15.97
CA ASP A 110 10.04 3.37 16.23
C ASP A 110 10.42 4.30 15.06
N PHE A 111 9.73 4.17 13.92
CA PHE A 111 9.86 5.08 12.79
C PHE A 111 8.55 5.83 12.48
N GLY A 112 7.40 5.19 12.70
CA GLY A 112 6.10 5.82 12.62
C GLY A 112 5.36 5.56 11.31
N THR A 113 5.31 6.55 10.42
CA THR A 113 4.49 6.53 9.20
C THR A 113 5.26 6.97 7.97
N GLY A 114 4.69 6.76 6.80
CA GLY A 114 5.16 7.37 5.56
C GLY A 114 5.03 8.90 5.60
N ARG A 115 5.92 9.58 4.88
CA ARG A 115 5.85 11.05 4.71
C ARG A 115 4.66 11.44 3.84
N CYS A 116 4.15 12.66 4.03
CA CYS A 116 2.97 13.19 3.33
C CYS A 116 3.25 14.45 2.53
N ASP A 117 4.52 14.76 2.27
CA ASP A 117 4.99 15.97 1.58
C ASP A 117 5.08 15.81 0.05
N PHE A 118 4.63 14.67 -0.48
CA PHE A 118 4.45 14.47 -1.92
C PHE A 118 3.24 15.24 -2.45
N PRO A 119 3.20 15.55 -3.74
CA PRO A 119 2.02 16.11 -4.37
C PRO A 119 0.76 15.27 -4.06
N ALA A 120 -0.28 15.94 -3.58
CA ALA A 120 -1.52 15.33 -3.11
C ALA A 120 -1.40 14.43 -1.86
N GLY A 121 -0.28 14.44 -1.14
CA GLY A 121 -0.15 13.85 0.20
C GLY A 121 -0.90 14.67 1.25
N SER A 122 -1.37 14.01 2.32
CA SER A 122 -2.14 14.65 3.39
C SER A 122 -1.88 13.96 4.73
N ALA A 123 -1.27 14.70 5.66
CA ALA A 123 -1.05 14.19 7.02
C ALA A 123 -2.37 13.96 7.78
N GLY A 124 -3.39 14.79 7.54
CA GLY A 124 -4.73 14.59 8.12
C GLY A 124 -5.37 13.29 7.65
N ASP A 125 -5.36 13.03 6.34
CA ASP A 125 -5.90 11.79 5.78
C ASP A 125 -5.12 10.57 6.26
N LEU A 126 -3.78 10.68 6.42
CA LEU A 126 -2.97 9.60 6.96
C LEU A 126 -3.33 9.30 8.41
N TYR A 127 -3.47 10.32 9.23
CA TYR A 127 -3.90 10.18 10.61
C TYR A 127 -5.28 9.51 10.71
N ASP A 128 -6.26 9.97 9.91
CA ASP A 128 -7.59 9.39 9.86
C ASP A 128 -7.56 7.94 9.36
N SER A 129 -6.77 7.64 8.35
CA SER A 129 -6.59 6.28 7.83
C SER A 129 -6.08 5.33 8.91
N ILE A 130 -5.05 5.73 9.66
CA ILE A 130 -4.47 4.91 10.72
C ILE A 130 -5.46 4.76 11.88
N THR A 131 -5.99 5.86 12.39
CA THR A 131 -6.78 5.85 13.62
C THR A 131 -8.18 5.26 13.45
N THR A 132 -8.82 5.48 12.29
CA THR A 132 -10.20 5.06 12.06
C THR A 132 -10.35 3.76 11.27
N ARG A 133 -9.31 3.37 10.50
CA ARG A 133 -9.38 2.17 9.66
C ARG A 133 -8.47 1.04 10.13
N LEU A 134 -7.23 1.36 10.55
CA LEU A 134 -6.29 0.33 10.97
C LEU A 134 -6.37 0.06 12.49
N PHE A 135 -6.43 1.09 13.31
CA PHE A 135 -6.51 0.91 14.76
C PHE A 135 -7.86 0.40 15.27
N CYS A 136 -8.89 0.29 14.43
CA CYS A 136 -10.13 -0.42 14.77
C CYS A 136 -9.99 -1.96 14.64
N LEU A 137 -8.90 -2.46 14.04
CA LEU A 137 -8.61 -3.89 13.95
C LEU A 137 -8.20 -4.45 15.32
N PRO A 138 -8.34 -5.78 15.53
CA PRO A 138 -7.89 -6.45 16.74
C PRO A 138 -6.41 -6.20 17.03
N ASP A 139 -6.05 -6.09 18.31
CA ASP A 139 -4.67 -5.80 18.72
C ASP A 139 -3.66 -6.86 18.29
N GLU A 140 -4.08 -8.10 18.12
CA GLU A 140 -3.28 -9.23 17.64
C GLU A 140 -3.09 -9.24 16.13
N THR A 141 -3.77 -8.37 15.36
CA THR A 141 -3.58 -8.28 13.91
C THR A 141 -2.13 -7.98 13.58
N ARG A 142 -1.53 -8.85 12.79
CA ARG A 142 -0.14 -8.73 12.33
C ARG A 142 -0.05 -7.64 11.27
N VAL A 143 0.99 -6.81 11.36
CA VAL A 143 1.24 -5.69 10.46
C VAL A 143 2.56 -5.92 9.73
N PHE A 144 2.52 -6.04 8.41
CA PHE A 144 3.68 -6.11 7.55
C PHE A 144 3.88 -4.75 6.88
N VAL A 145 5.03 -4.14 7.14
CA VAL A 145 5.37 -2.79 6.66
C VAL A 145 6.10 -2.82 5.31
N GLY A 146 6.01 -1.74 4.53
CA GLY A 146 6.70 -1.62 3.26
C GLY A 146 8.22 -1.43 3.41
N HIS A 147 8.63 -0.64 4.41
CA HIS A 147 10.02 -0.31 4.70
C HIS A 147 10.36 -0.43 6.17
N ASP A 148 11.62 -0.77 6.45
CA ASP A 148 12.22 -0.61 7.77
C ASP A 148 13.55 0.15 7.66
N TYR A 149 13.57 1.37 8.20
CA TYR A 149 14.73 2.26 8.16
C TYR A 149 15.72 2.03 9.30
N GLN A 150 15.49 1.03 10.14
CA GLN A 150 16.42 0.58 11.21
C GLN A 150 16.95 1.72 12.10
N PRO A 151 16.09 2.58 12.69
CA PRO A 151 16.55 3.70 13.49
C PRO A 151 17.49 3.22 14.61
N GLY A 152 18.56 3.98 14.86
CA GLY A 152 19.59 3.60 15.82
C GLY A 152 20.47 2.43 15.40
N GLY A 153 20.34 1.89 14.18
CA GLY A 153 21.14 0.78 13.67
C GLY A 153 20.72 -0.59 14.22
N ARG A 154 19.48 -0.73 14.68
CA ARG A 154 18.93 -2.03 15.12
C ARG A 154 18.80 -3.01 13.94
N ALA A 155 18.61 -4.29 14.27
CA ALA A 155 18.37 -5.31 13.26
C ALA A 155 17.07 -5.03 12.46
N LEU A 156 17.04 -5.47 11.20
CA LEU A 156 15.89 -5.38 10.32
C LEU A 156 14.66 -6.04 10.96
N GLN A 157 13.53 -5.35 10.91
CA GLN A 157 12.21 -5.82 11.29
C GLN A 157 11.21 -5.50 10.19
N TYR A 158 10.22 -6.34 10.00
CA TYR A 158 9.20 -6.16 8.95
C TYR A 158 7.80 -6.49 9.43
N GLU A 159 7.68 -6.96 10.66
CA GLU A 159 6.43 -7.38 11.28
C GLU A 159 6.28 -6.76 12.67
N THR A 160 5.08 -6.29 12.96
CA THR A 160 4.63 -5.79 14.25
C THR A 160 3.15 -6.16 14.43
N THR A 161 2.45 -5.61 15.42
CA THR A 161 1.01 -5.82 15.63
C THR A 161 0.28 -4.49 15.78
N ILE A 162 -1.03 -4.49 15.54
CA ILE A 162 -1.88 -3.30 15.78
C ILE A 162 -1.75 -2.84 17.23
N GLY A 163 -1.70 -3.77 18.18
CA GLY A 163 -1.54 -3.45 19.60
C GLY A 163 -0.20 -2.77 19.92
N GLU A 164 0.90 -3.19 19.29
CA GLU A 164 2.21 -2.52 19.41
C GLU A 164 2.17 -1.13 18.77
N GLN A 165 1.58 -1.01 17.57
CA GLN A 165 1.41 0.26 16.89
C GLN A 165 0.65 1.28 17.75
N LYS A 166 -0.49 0.89 18.34
CA LYS A 166 -1.29 1.76 19.22
C LYS A 166 -0.50 2.26 20.43
N ARG A 167 0.42 1.44 20.98
CA ARG A 167 1.17 1.78 22.19
C ARG A 167 2.46 2.52 21.95
N HIS A 168 3.11 2.28 20.82
CA HIS A 168 4.52 2.64 20.62
C HIS A 168 4.82 3.40 19.34
N ASN A 169 3.85 3.56 18.43
CA ASN A 169 4.09 4.35 17.22
C ASN A 169 4.34 5.81 17.60
N ILE A 170 5.43 6.38 17.11
CA ILE A 170 5.93 7.70 17.47
C ILE A 170 5.30 8.86 16.70
N GLN A 171 4.39 8.60 15.77
CA GLN A 171 3.68 9.62 14.98
C GLN A 171 2.24 9.83 15.46
#